data_35676bcaa1e5600df5d2b03dcc147b01
#
_entry.id   35676bcaa1e5600df5d2b03dcc147b01
#
_cell.length_a   1.000
_cell.length_b   1.000
_cell.length_c   1.000
_cell.angle_alpha   90.00
_cell.angle_beta   90.00
_cell.angle_gamma   90.00
#
_symmetry.space_group_name_H-M   'P 1'
#
loop_
_entity.id
_entity.type
_entity.pdbx_description
1 polymer ?
#
loop_
_entity_poly.entity_id
_entity_poly.type
_entity_poly.pdbx_seq_one_letter_code
_entity_poly.pdbx_strand_id
1 'polypeptide(L)'
;SYRRYVREHAAPINLAWGRDNRTTGIRIPLSSPDARRIENRLAGMDCNPYLGIAASLACGYLGMMNEIRPDKQFRGDAYDGETDIPAVLGQALDIFEEATDLHEVLGPEFARVYSIVKRTEYEEFLGVISPWEREHLLLNV
;
A
#
# COMPACT_ATOMS: atom_id res chain seq x y z
N SER A 1 -6.61 6.24 -1.87
CA SER A 1 -7.75 5.75 -1.09
C SER A 1 -7.75 4.22 -1.00
N TYR A 2 -7.94 3.67 0.19
CA TYR A 2 -8.03 2.22 0.43
C TYR A 2 -9.22 1.56 -0.27
N ARG A 3 -10.25 2.32 -0.62
CA ARG A 3 -11.42 1.83 -1.38
C ARG A 3 -11.09 1.30 -2.78
N ARG A 4 -9.90 1.59 -3.29
CA ARG A 4 -9.43 1.05 -4.58
C ARG A 4 -8.96 -0.41 -4.51
N TYR A 5 -8.63 -0.91 -3.31
CA TYR A 5 -8.13 -2.27 -3.12
C TYR A 5 -9.27 -3.28 -3.04
N VAL A 6 -9.94 -3.43 -4.16
CA VAL A 6 -11.04 -4.38 -4.33
C VAL A 6 -10.80 -5.21 -5.58
N ARG A 7 -11.30 -6.42 -5.59
CA ARG A 7 -11.22 -7.30 -6.76
C ARG A 7 -11.85 -6.62 -7.97
N GLU A 8 -11.35 -6.91 -9.16
CA GLU A 8 -11.88 -6.45 -10.46
C GLU A 8 -11.69 -4.96 -10.79
N HIS A 9 -11.05 -4.16 -9.95
CA HIS A 9 -10.83 -2.72 -10.19
C HIS A 9 -9.40 -2.34 -10.59
N ALA A 10 -8.65 -3.26 -11.21
CA ALA A 10 -7.28 -3.04 -11.70
C ALA A 10 -6.24 -2.61 -10.63
N ALA A 11 -6.63 -2.43 -9.37
CA ALA A 11 -5.71 -2.22 -8.26
C ALA A 11 -5.34 -3.57 -7.61
N PRO A 12 -4.09 -3.78 -7.22
CA PRO A 12 -3.69 -5.01 -6.58
C PRO A 12 -4.31 -5.12 -5.18
N ILE A 13 -4.57 -6.34 -4.74
CA ILE A 13 -5.03 -6.67 -3.39
C ILE A 13 -4.00 -7.50 -2.61
N ASN A 14 -2.77 -7.60 -3.13
CA ASN A 14 -1.73 -8.50 -2.65
C ASN A 14 -0.33 -7.88 -2.78
N LEU A 15 0.64 -8.45 -2.09
CA LEU A 15 2.06 -8.07 -2.14
C LEU A 15 2.87 -8.90 -3.16
N ALA A 16 2.21 -9.80 -3.89
CA ALA A 16 2.88 -10.63 -4.88
C ALA A 16 3.57 -9.81 -5.97
N TRP A 17 4.58 -10.41 -6.59
CA TRP A 17 5.24 -9.83 -7.76
C TRP A 17 5.09 -10.72 -9.00
N GLY A 18 5.03 -10.11 -10.17
CA GLY A 18 4.91 -10.83 -11.43
C GLY A 18 5.49 -10.09 -12.62
N ARG A 19 5.96 -10.86 -13.62
CA ARG A 19 6.36 -10.30 -14.91
C ARG A 19 5.11 -10.02 -15.74
N ASP A 20 5.01 -8.77 -16.17
CA ASP A 20 3.91 -8.23 -16.98
C ASP A 20 2.50 -8.56 -16.44
N ASN A 21 2.39 -8.79 -15.15
CA ASN A 21 1.16 -9.14 -14.46
C ASN A 21 0.54 -7.92 -13.78
N ARG A 22 -0.64 -7.51 -14.24
CA ARG A 22 -1.34 -6.33 -13.71
C ARG A 22 -2.20 -6.63 -12.49
N THR A 23 -2.30 -7.86 -12.05
CA THR A 23 -3.04 -8.25 -10.85
C THR A 23 -2.17 -8.33 -9.60
N THR A 24 -0.82 -8.24 -9.75
CA THR A 24 0.14 -8.26 -8.64
C THR A 24 0.45 -6.86 -8.10
N GLY A 25 0.81 -6.78 -6.83
CA GLY A 25 1.24 -5.54 -6.16
C GLY A 25 2.50 -4.93 -6.75
N ILE A 26 3.45 -5.78 -7.12
CA ILE A 26 4.69 -5.40 -7.80
C ILE A 26 4.70 -6.01 -9.20
N ARG A 27 4.81 -5.16 -10.21
CA ARG A 27 4.91 -5.58 -11.61
C ARG A 27 6.29 -5.28 -12.19
N ILE A 28 6.84 -6.25 -12.90
CA ILE A 28 8.04 -6.06 -13.73
C ILE A 28 7.61 -6.13 -15.18
N PRO A 29 7.44 -4.99 -15.88
CA PRO A 29 7.03 -4.99 -17.28
C PRO A 29 8.04 -5.68 -18.18
N LEU A 30 7.56 -6.29 -19.25
CA LEU A 30 8.41 -6.72 -20.36
C LEU A 30 8.95 -5.48 -21.07
N SER A 31 10.26 -5.35 -21.14
CA SER A 31 10.91 -4.17 -21.71
C SER A 31 12.32 -4.50 -22.17
N SER A 32 12.87 -3.62 -23.03
CA SER A 32 14.31 -3.63 -23.35
C SER A 32 15.14 -3.39 -22.07
N PRO A 33 16.44 -3.73 -22.08
CA PRO A 33 17.31 -3.48 -20.94
C PRO A 33 17.29 -2.02 -20.44
N ASP A 34 17.22 -1.06 -21.35
CA ASP A 34 17.26 0.37 -21.05
C ASP A 34 15.95 0.88 -20.41
N ALA A 35 14.84 0.19 -20.65
CA ALA A 35 13.52 0.53 -20.08
C ALA A 35 13.12 -0.38 -18.91
N ARG A 36 14.06 -1.17 -18.38
CA ARG A 36 13.81 -2.10 -17.28
C ARG A 36 13.47 -1.36 -16.01
N ARG A 37 12.35 -1.73 -15.38
CA ARG A 37 11.83 -1.07 -14.18
C ARG A 37 10.99 -2.01 -13.32
N ILE A 38 10.77 -1.59 -12.10
CA ILE A 38 9.78 -2.15 -11.18
C ILE A 38 8.64 -1.14 -11.03
N GLU A 39 7.41 -1.60 -11.11
CA GLU A 39 6.22 -0.80 -10.85
C GLU A 39 5.64 -1.20 -9.49
N ASN A 40 5.75 -0.32 -8.50
CA ASN A 40 4.98 -0.42 -7.27
C ASN A 40 3.56 0.05 -7.56
N ARG A 41 2.60 -0.86 -7.56
CA ARG A 41 1.20 -0.61 -7.90
C ARG A 41 0.31 -0.40 -6.67
N LEU A 42 0.90 -0.53 -5.48
CA LEU A 42 0.19 -0.31 -4.22
C LEU A 42 -0.05 1.18 -3.94
N ALA A 43 0.91 2.04 -4.26
CA ALA A 43 0.72 3.47 -4.11
C ALA A 43 -0.43 3.98 -5.00
N GLY A 44 -1.39 4.70 -4.40
CA GLY A 44 -2.50 5.33 -5.11
C GLY A 44 -2.12 6.65 -5.74
N MET A 45 -2.93 7.14 -6.69
CA MET A 45 -2.73 8.46 -7.31
C MET A 45 -2.97 9.62 -6.34
N ASP A 46 -3.58 9.34 -5.20
CA ASP A 46 -3.87 10.26 -4.10
C ASP A 46 -2.76 10.28 -3.02
N CYS A 47 -1.70 9.49 -3.19
CA CYS A 47 -0.55 9.56 -2.29
C CYS A 47 0.37 10.75 -2.63
N ASN A 48 1.07 11.25 -1.61
CA ASN A 48 2.16 12.19 -1.85
C ASN A 48 3.28 11.46 -2.62
N PRO A 49 3.63 11.88 -3.86
CA PRO A 49 4.58 11.16 -4.69
C PRO A 49 6.00 11.09 -4.09
N TYR A 50 6.42 12.13 -3.38
CA TYR A 50 7.73 12.15 -2.71
C TYR A 50 7.80 11.08 -1.62
N LEU A 51 6.75 10.95 -0.80
CA LEU A 51 6.69 9.95 0.25
C LEU A 51 6.52 8.54 -0.32
N GLY A 52 5.71 8.37 -1.36
CA GLY A 52 5.53 7.09 -2.04
C GLY A 52 6.82 6.57 -2.67
N ILE A 53 7.60 7.46 -3.30
CA ILE A 53 8.91 7.11 -3.87
C ILE A 53 9.92 6.82 -2.75
N ALA A 54 10.00 7.67 -1.72
CA ALA A 54 10.90 7.47 -0.59
C ALA A 54 10.65 6.14 0.11
N ALA A 55 9.39 5.81 0.41
CA ALA A 55 9.03 4.53 1.02
C ALA A 55 9.39 3.34 0.12
N SER A 56 9.14 3.42 -1.19
CA SER A 56 9.50 2.36 -2.14
C SER A 56 11.02 2.14 -2.20
N LEU A 57 11.81 3.21 -2.18
CA LEU A 57 13.27 3.14 -2.16
C LEU A 57 13.78 2.59 -0.82
N ALA A 58 13.21 3.03 0.31
CA ALA A 58 13.56 2.55 1.64
C ALA A 58 13.29 1.04 1.78
N CYS A 59 12.14 0.55 1.34
CA CYS A 59 11.84 -0.88 1.31
C CYS A 59 12.82 -1.66 0.42
N GLY A 60 13.17 -1.13 -0.75
CA GLY A 60 14.17 -1.74 -1.64
C GLY A 60 15.57 -1.78 -0.99
N TYR A 61 15.97 -0.70 -0.33
CA TYR A 61 17.22 -0.63 0.43
C TYR A 61 17.27 -1.67 1.56
N LEU A 62 16.22 -1.74 2.39
CA LEU A 62 16.13 -2.73 3.47
C LEU A 62 16.16 -4.16 2.93
N GLY A 63 15.47 -4.43 1.82
CA GLY A 63 15.52 -5.73 1.15
C GLY A 63 16.94 -6.14 0.74
N MET A 64 17.74 -5.19 0.21
CA MET A 64 19.13 -5.44 -0.14
C MET A 64 20.03 -5.61 1.09
N MET A 65 19.89 -4.74 2.09
CA MET A 65 20.72 -4.77 3.30
C MET A 65 20.49 -6.03 4.12
N ASN A 66 19.25 -6.52 4.17
CA ASN A 66 18.87 -7.73 4.91
C ASN A 66 18.91 -9.00 4.04
N GLU A 67 19.43 -8.91 2.81
CA GLU A 67 19.53 -10.02 1.85
C GLU A 67 18.20 -10.77 1.65
N ILE A 68 17.07 -10.04 1.72
CA ILE A 68 15.73 -10.61 1.56
C ILE A 68 15.56 -11.07 0.12
N ARG A 69 15.29 -12.34 -0.06
CA ARG A 69 15.00 -12.90 -1.38
C ARG A 69 13.50 -12.78 -1.67
N PRO A 70 13.14 -12.27 -2.85
CA PRO A 70 11.73 -12.25 -3.25
C PRO A 70 11.14 -13.65 -3.29
N ASP A 71 9.87 -13.75 -2.96
CA ASP A 71 9.10 -14.98 -3.14
C ASP A 71 9.09 -15.43 -4.60
N LYS A 72 8.53 -16.60 -4.86
CA LYS A 72 8.39 -17.09 -6.23
C LYS A 72 7.50 -16.13 -7.03
N GLN A 73 7.92 -15.89 -8.28
CA GLN A 73 7.10 -15.12 -9.22
C GLN A 73 5.68 -15.68 -9.29
N PHE A 74 4.70 -14.81 -9.05
CA PHE A 74 3.31 -15.17 -9.23
C PHE A 74 2.95 -15.29 -10.72
N ARG A 75 2.19 -16.31 -11.06
CA ARG A 75 1.69 -16.57 -12.42
C ARG A 75 0.17 -16.83 -12.34
N GLY A 76 -0.56 -16.30 -13.27
CA GLY A 76 -2.01 -16.35 -13.28
C GLY A 76 -2.67 -15.10 -12.72
N ASP A 77 -3.94 -15.18 -12.38
CA ASP A 77 -4.69 -14.07 -11.82
C ASP A 77 -4.50 -13.99 -10.30
N ALA A 78 -3.84 -12.93 -9.83
CA ALA A 78 -3.57 -12.75 -8.40
C ALA A 78 -4.80 -12.28 -7.60
N TYR A 79 -5.93 -12.02 -8.24
CA TYR A 79 -7.20 -11.80 -7.56
C TYR A 79 -7.83 -13.09 -7.01
N ASP A 80 -7.40 -14.26 -7.49
CA ASP A 80 -7.84 -15.56 -6.96
C ASP A 80 -7.18 -15.89 -5.60
N GLY A 81 -6.12 -15.15 -5.24
CA GLY A 81 -5.38 -15.32 -3.99
C GLY A 81 -5.99 -14.59 -2.80
N GLU A 82 -5.26 -14.64 -1.69
CA GLU A 82 -5.60 -13.91 -0.47
C GLU A 82 -5.33 -12.41 -0.61
N THR A 83 -6.07 -11.62 0.18
CA THR A 83 -5.81 -10.19 0.34
C THR A 83 -4.87 -9.99 1.51
N ASP A 84 -3.64 -9.55 1.25
CA ASP A 84 -2.56 -9.40 2.23
C ASP A 84 -2.12 -7.93 2.43
N ILE A 85 -2.95 -7.00 1.95
CA ILE A 85 -2.77 -5.56 2.17
C ILE A 85 -3.85 -5.01 3.09
N PRO A 86 -3.56 -3.94 3.88
CA PRO A 86 -4.54 -3.32 4.75
C PRO A 86 -5.77 -2.82 4.00
N ALA A 87 -6.96 -3.11 4.53
CA ALA A 87 -8.22 -2.68 3.93
C ALA A 87 -8.57 -1.21 4.24
N VAL A 88 -8.02 -0.66 5.33
CA VAL A 88 -8.29 0.71 5.80
C VAL A 88 -7.01 1.36 6.32
N LEU A 89 -7.03 2.71 6.37
CA LEU A 89 -5.88 3.50 6.84
C LEU A 89 -5.44 3.14 8.26
N GLY A 90 -6.38 2.87 9.17
CA GLY A 90 -6.05 2.48 10.54
C GLY A 90 -5.13 1.26 10.61
N GLN A 91 -5.48 0.19 9.90
CA GLN A 91 -4.65 -1.02 9.82
C GLN A 91 -3.27 -0.75 9.20
N ALA A 92 -3.22 0.11 8.18
CA ALA A 92 -1.93 0.47 7.57
C ALA A 92 -1.04 1.28 8.53
N LEU A 93 -1.65 2.12 9.37
CA LEU A 93 -0.92 2.87 10.39
C LEU A 93 -0.40 1.95 11.50
N ASP A 94 -1.19 0.96 11.92
CA ASP A 94 -0.74 -0.04 12.90
C ASP A 94 0.53 -0.76 12.40
N ILE A 95 0.50 -1.25 11.16
CA ILE A 95 1.66 -1.90 10.53
C ILE A 95 2.84 -0.94 10.37
N PHE A 96 2.58 0.31 9.98
CA PHE A 96 3.63 1.30 9.82
C PHE A 96 4.32 1.61 11.16
N GLU A 97 3.55 1.77 12.23
CA GLU A 97 4.06 2.06 13.58
C GLU A 97 4.94 0.94 14.15
N GLU A 98 4.71 -0.31 13.74
CA GLU A 98 5.52 -1.47 14.10
C GLU A 98 6.78 -1.64 13.23
N ALA A 99 6.86 -0.95 12.08
CA ALA A 99 7.94 -1.11 11.11
C ALA A 99 9.22 -0.33 11.50
N THR A 100 9.86 -0.72 12.59
CA THR A 100 11.03 -0.03 13.17
C THR A 100 12.19 0.14 12.20
N ASP A 101 12.51 -0.89 11.40
CA ASP A 101 13.59 -0.82 10.40
C ASP A 101 13.30 0.25 9.34
N LEU A 102 12.03 0.37 8.94
CA LEU A 102 11.61 1.41 7.99
C LEU A 102 11.72 2.81 8.62
N HIS A 103 11.40 2.93 9.92
CA HIS A 103 11.56 4.20 10.65
C HIS A 103 13.02 4.64 10.72
N GLU A 104 13.96 3.71 10.94
CA GLU A 104 15.39 4.03 10.95
C GLU A 104 15.87 4.61 9.61
N VAL A 105 15.39 4.06 8.50
CA VAL A 105 15.76 4.52 7.14
C VAL A 105 15.09 5.85 6.79
N LEU A 106 13.82 6.04 7.13
CA LEU A 106 13.08 7.27 6.84
C LEU A 106 13.38 8.41 7.81
N GLY A 107 13.97 8.11 8.95
CA GLY A 107 14.18 8.98 10.09
C GLY A 107 13.08 8.81 11.15
N PRO A 108 13.47 8.43 12.40
CA PRO A 108 12.50 8.11 13.47
C PRO A 108 11.57 9.28 13.80
N GLU A 109 12.09 10.50 13.79
CA GLU A 109 11.27 11.70 14.05
C GLU A 109 10.25 11.95 12.93
N PHE A 110 10.66 11.77 11.68
CA PHE A 110 9.71 11.84 10.54
C PHE A 110 8.61 10.80 10.68
N ALA A 111 8.96 9.54 10.95
CA ALA A 111 7.99 8.46 11.11
C ALA A 111 6.99 8.74 12.24
N ARG A 112 7.49 9.21 13.39
CA ARG A 112 6.66 9.61 14.54
C ARG A 112 5.69 10.72 14.18
N VAL A 113 6.16 11.80 13.57
CA VAL A 113 5.31 12.94 13.19
C VAL A 113 4.30 12.53 12.12
N TYR A 114 4.72 11.74 11.14
CA TYR A 114 3.83 11.23 10.10
C TYR A 114 2.68 10.38 10.68
N SER A 115 2.99 9.45 11.60
CA SER A 115 1.97 8.65 12.29
C SER A 115 0.96 9.53 13.02
N ILE A 116 1.43 10.51 13.82
CA ILE A 116 0.55 11.40 14.56
C ILE A 116 -0.40 12.15 13.62
N VAL A 117 0.14 12.76 12.57
CA VAL A 117 -0.67 13.52 11.60
C VAL A 117 -1.71 12.60 10.94
N LYS A 118 -1.31 11.40 10.52
CA LYS A 118 -2.21 10.47 9.85
C LYS A 118 -3.25 9.85 10.78
N ARG A 119 -2.93 9.65 12.05
CA ARG A 119 -3.91 9.25 13.08
C ARG A 119 -4.96 10.33 13.29
N THR A 120 -4.54 11.58 13.45
CA THR A 120 -5.46 12.72 13.59
C THR A 120 -6.39 12.84 12.39
N GLU A 121 -5.85 12.80 11.16
CA GLU A 121 -6.67 12.82 9.94
C GLU A 121 -7.67 11.65 9.88
N TYR A 122 -7.27 10.48 10.36
CA TYR A 122 -8.12 9.29 10.36
C TYR A 122 -9.25 9.40 11.41
N GLU A 123 -8.95 9.94 12.59
CA GLU A 123 -9.94 10.20 13.65
C GLU A 123 -10.97 11.24 13.19
N GLU A 124 -10.52 12.32 12.55
CA GLU A 124 -11.41 13.32 11.96
C GLU A 124 -12.33 12.68 10.89
N PHE A 125 -11.76 11.86 10.02
CA PHE A 125 -12.53 11.13 9.00
C PHE A 125 -13.59 10.22 9.62
N LEU A 126 -13.27 9.49 10.69
CA LEU A 126 -14.22 8.61 11.39
C LEU A 126 -15.35 9.39 12.09
N GLY A 127 -15.11 10.65 12.45
CA GLY A 127 -16.13 11.54 13.01
C GLY A 127 -17.16 12.04 11.99
N VAL A 128 -16.93 11.84 10.70
CA VAL A 128 -17.83 12.34 9.64
C VAL A 128 -18.88 11.28 9.30
N ILE A 129 -20.15 11.60 9.57
CA ILE A 129 -21.28 10.77 9.16
C ILE A 129 -21.42 10.85 7.63
N SER A 130 -21.22 9.73 6.96
CA SER A 130 -21.27 9.65 5.51
C SER A 130 -22.71 9.78 4.95
N PRO A 131 -22.87 10.22 3.68
CA PRO A 131 -24.19 10.18 3.02
C PRO A 131 -24.81 8.79 3.02
N TRP A 132 -23.99 7.75 2.87
CA TRP A 132 -24.44 6.36 2.89
C TRP A 132 -25.05 5.96 4.26
N GLU A 133 -24.40 6.34 5.36
CA GLU A 133 -24.91 6.09 6.71
C GLU A 133 -26.25 6.81 6.93
N ARG A 134 -26.35 8.06 6.46
CA ARG A 134 -27.62 8.82 6.55
C ARG A 134 -28.74 8.16 5.78
N GLU A 135 -28.46 7.68 4.57
CA GLU A 135 -29.45 7.08 3.69
C GLU A 135 -29.89 5.68 4.17
N HIS A 136 -28.96 4.87 4.66
CA HIS A 136 -29.20 3.45 4.92
C HIS A 136 -29.41 3.11 6.39
N LEU A 137 -28.90 3.93 7.32
CA LEU A 137 -28.96 3.62 8.75
C LEU A 137 -30.01 4.46 9.48
N LEU A 138 -30.19 5.75 9.18
CA LEU A 138 -31.09 6.62 9.92
C LEU A 138 -32.58 6.20 9.84
N LEU A 139 -32.98 5.53 8.78
CA LEU A 139 -34.37 5.07 8.56
C LEU A 139 -34.63 3.64 9.08
N ASN A 140 -33.59 2.96 9.56
CA ASN A 140 -33.65 1.57 9.98
C ASN A 140 -33.46 1.37 11.49
N VAL A 141 -33.59 2.43 12.28
CA VAL A 141 -33.49 2.41 13.74
C VAL A 141 -34.88 2.53 14.36
#